data_6cc0e28aa892f81e07740cadfe5b1ddb
#
_entry.id   6cc0e28aa892f81e07740cadfe5b1ddb
#
_cell.length_a   1.000
_cell.length_b   1.000
_cell.length_c   1.000
_cell.angle_alpha   90.00
_cell.angle_beta   90.00
_cell.angle_gamma   90.00
#
_symmetry.space_group_name_H-M   'P 1'
#
loop_
_entity.id
_entity.type
_entity.pdbx_description
1 polymer ?
#
loop_
_entity_poly.entity_id
_entity_poly.type
_entity_poly.pdbx_seq_one_letter_code
_entity_poly.pdbx_strand_id
1 'polypeptide(L)'
;LAFNYFGHVMAVKGKPEACRRLDGDSWYSKESKKKDNESGNGTEQEHSVETRFYDFCLRVEEQSRKIGHIEAVLFHNKCNLYENTLPGAGKAGIWCRQEALARRGIAATFALGADPDIYHVVYETRAEKQPLVSVIIPSKDHPDVLKQCLTTFIGKTDYPHVEFIIVDNGSETENRRKIEAFLAQQPRKTTYLYEPMPFNFSRMCNLGAAKAQGELLLLLNDDIEIIEKSWLARMAGQAIQPATGAVGAKLWYAGTEQIQHTGITNLWIGPSHKLITFPDDQDYYYGHNRVTYDMIGVTAACLLVTKEKYEQVGGMDESMAVAYNDVDFCFKLVEKGYYNVLRNDAVLYHHESLSRGLDEQDDGKWERLLQEKENLYGKHDWLKGFDPFYHKALIDNASDYSCNYKFPYEEHLLTEKPDSFSGDFLQGAKEQLLQLTVDRAEKQHKIHREEPDILWIMGWSYLPGVDNATYERQILLKRADGNGYRAVPADWHRKDVEAILPGETHIG
;
A
#
# COMPACT_ATOMS: atom_id res chain seq x y z
N LEU A 1 -12.20 3.68 7.83
CA LEU A 1 -13.50 4.42 7.83
C LEU A 1 -13.86 5.04 6.47
N ALA A 2 -12.94 5.12 5.50
CA ALA A 2 -13.21 5.68 4.17
C ALA A 2 -14.17 4.82 3.34
N PHE A 3 -14.19 3.52 3.59
CA PHE A 3 -14.97 2.54 2.85
C PHE A 3 -15.60 1.50 3.81
N ASN A 4 -16.72 0.89 3.42
CA ASN A 4 -17.37 -0.16 4.21
C ASN A 4 -16.78 -1.54 3.88
N TYR A 5 -15.72 -1.96 4.58
CA TYR A 5 -15.08 -3.26 4.39
C TYR A 5 -15.90 -4.44 4.91
N PHE A 6 -16.87 -4.22 5.79
CA PHE A 6 -17.61 -5.32 6.42
C PHE A 6 -18.62 -5.97 5.49
N GLY A 7 -18.99 -5.31 4.38
CA GLY A 7 -19.94 -5.85 3.41
C GLY A 7 -21.20 -6.44 4.06
N HIS A 8 -21.63 -7.61 3.56
CA HIS A 8 -22.81 -8.31 4.07
C HIS A 8 -22.47 -9.53 4.96
N VAL A 9 -21.18 -9.81 5.21
CA VAL A 9 -20.78 -10.98 6.00
C VAL A 9 -19.78 -10.60 7.07
N MET A 10 -20.17 -10.86 8.31
CA MET A 10 -19.33 -10.73 9.48
C MET A 10 -19.67 -11.84 10.48
N ALA A 11 -18.65 -12.52 10.99
CA ALA A 11 -18.81 -13.48 12.06
C ALA A 11 -18.24 -12.90 13.36
N VAL A 12 -19.05 -12.85 14.41
CA VAL A 12 -18.64 -12.37 15.73
C VAL A 12 -18.57 -13.54 16.71
N LYS A 13 -17.39 -13.80 17.28
CA LYS A 13 -17.22 -14.74 18.36
C LYS A 13 -17.32 -14.01 19.69
N GLY A 14 -18.39 -14.21 20.44
CA GLY A 14 -18.57 -13.59 21.76
C GLY A 14 -19.83 -14.09 22.47
N LYS A 15 -19.97 -13.72 23.76
CA LYS A 15 -21.22 -13.96 24.46
C LYS A 15 -22.29 -13.01 23.91
N PRO A 16 -23.54 -13.47 23.75
CA PRO A 16 -24.66 -12.64 23.28
C PRO A 16 -24.88 -11.33 24.05
N GLU A 17 -24.36 -11.24 25.28
CA GLU A 17 -24.41 -10.05 26.14
C GLU A 17 -23.63 -8.85 25.57
N ALA A 18 -22.55 -9.09 24.81
CA ALA A 18 -21.83 -8.00 24.12
C ALA A 18 -22.68 -7.37 23.02
N CYS A 19 -23.56 -8.16 22.40
CA CYS A 19 -24.53 -7.68 21.41
C CYS A 19 -25.77 -7.03 22.03
N ARG A 20 -26.10 -7.31 23.31
CA ARG A 20 -27.27 -6.78 24.01
C ARG A 20 -27.09 -5.39 24.63
N ARG A 21 -25.86 -4.92 24.81
CA ARG A 21 -25.57 -3.59 25.39
C ARG A 21 -25.56 -2.44 24.40
N LEU A 22 -25.85 -2.67 23.16
CA LEU A 22 -26.07 -1.63 22.19
C LEU A 22 -27.54 -1.20 22.28
N ASP A 23 -27.84 -0.35 23.28
CA ASP A 23 -29.07 0.42 23.42
C ASP A 23 -30.40 -0.35 23.38
N GLY A 24 -30.56 -1.40 24.23
CA GLY A 24 -31.88 -1.93 24.60
C GLY A 24 -32.76 -2.58 23.53
N ASP A 25 -32.51 -2.30 22.27
CA ASP A 25 -33.28 -2.82 21.15
C ASP A 25 -32.46 -3.81 20.32
N SER A 26 -32.96 -5.05 20.27
CA SER A 26 -32.49 -6.07 19.34
C SER A 26 -32.68 -5.53 17.91
N TRP A 27 -31.62 -5.38 17.15
CA TRP A 27 -31.68 -4.96 15.73
C TRP A 27 -32.58 -5.88 14.87
N TYR A 28 -33.08 -6.98 15.44
CA TYR A 28 -34.03 -7.95 14.83
C TYR A 28 -35.48 -7.76 15.27
N SER A 29 -35.82 -6.85 16.19
CA SER A 29 -37.21 -6.70 16.58
C SER A 29 -38.01 -5.94 15.53
N LYS A 30 -38.81 -6.67 14.80
CA LYS A 30 -39.87 -6.16 13.90
C LYS A 30 -40.97 -5.37 14.62
N GLU A 31 -40.84 -5.06 15.92
CA GLU A 31 -41.92 -4.54 16.75
C GLU A 31 -41.67 -3.14 17.35
N SER A 32 -41.06 -2.23 16.64
CA SER A 32 -41.15 -0.81 17.01
C SER A 32 -42.03 0.01 16.08
N LYS A 33 -43.09 -0.62 15.52
CA LYS A 33 -44.17 0.11 14.89
C LYS A 33 -45.39 0.06 15.79
N LYS A 34 -45.43 0.88 16.83
CA LYS A 34 -46.63 1.42 17.48
C LYS A 34 -46.31 1.81 18.92
N LYS A 35 -45.89 3.01 19.11
CA LYS A 35 -46.20 3.93 20.21
C LYS A 35 -45.25 5.07 20.08
N ASP A 36 -45.82 6.17 19.73
CA ASP A 36 -45.61 7.49 20.29
C ASP A 36 -45.84 8.55 19.23
N ASN A 37 -47.14 8.66 18.86
CA ASN A 37 -47.70 9.95 18.54
C ASN A 37 -48.11 10.57 19.88
N GLU A 38 -47.28 11.47 20.36
CA GLU A 38 -47.64 12.62 21.19
C GLU A 38 -46.40 13.04 22.04
N SER A 39 -45.75 14.04 21.58
CA SER A 39 -44.97 15.07 22.25
C SER A 39 -43.62 15.36 21.58
N GLY A 40 -43.62 16.41 20.78
CA GLY A 40 -42.69 17.50 20.75
C GLY A 40 -41.21 17.26 20.47
N ASN A 41 -40.77 17.66 19.26
CA ASN A 41 -39.40 18.15 18.92
C ASN A 41 -38.20 17.28 19.30
N GLY A 42 -37.94 16.31 18.43
CA GLY A 42 -36.63 15.67 18.26
C GLY A 42 -36.76 14.81 17.01
N THR A 43 -36.24 15.26 15.86
CA THR A 43 -36.20 14.45 14.64
C THR A 43 -35.22 13.31 14.85
N GLU A 44 -35.62 12.21 15.46
CA GLU A 44 -34.93 10.93 15.31
C GLU A 44 -34.99 10.54 13.84
N GLN A 45 -33.86 10.70 13.16
CA GLN A 45 -33.70 10.28 11.78
C GLN A 45 -33.75 8.75 11.79
N GLU A 46 -34.86 8.16 11.28
CA GLU A 46 -35.03 6.71 11.16
C GLU A 46 -33.97 6.17 10.19
N HIS A 47 -32.90 5.58 10.72
CA HIS A 47 -31.83 5.01 9.91
C HIS A 47 -32.23 3.65 9.33
N SER A 48 -31.82 3.37 8.09
CA SER A 48 -32.08 2.08 7.44
C SER A 48 -31.42 0.92 8.19
N VAL A 49 -31.89 -0.31 7.93
CA VAL A 49 -31.30 -1.53 8.53
C VAL A 49 -29.82 -1.65 8.19
N GLU A 50 -29.44 -1.31 6.96
CA GLU A 50 -28.06 -1.34 6.48
C GLU A 50 -27.18 -0.33 7.24
N THR A 51 -27.68 0.86 7.49
CA THR A 51 -26.98 1.89 8.26
C THR A 51 -26.75 1.44 9.70
N ARG A 52 -27.77 0.86 10.34
CA ARG A 52 -27.65 0.31 11.70
C ARG A 52 -26.68 -0.87 11.76
N PHE A 53 -26.68 -1.73 10.75
CA PHE A 53 -25.73 -2.82 10.66
C PHE A 53 -24.29 -2.31 10.51
N TYR A 54 -24.07 -1.28 9.71
CA TYR A 54 -22.76 -0.67 9.56
C TYR A 54 -22.24 -0.04 10.86
N ASP A 55 -23.09 0.72 11.58
CA ASP A 55 -22.75 1.26 12.90
C ASP A 55 -22.46 0.14 13.92
N PHE A 56 -23.22 -0.94 13.88
CA PHE A 56 -22.97 -2.13 14.70
C PHE A 56 -21.58 -2.71 14.41
N CYS A 57 -21.17 -2.86 13.15
CA CYS A 57 -19.85 -3.34 12.78
C CYS A 57 -18.74 -2.44 13.35
N LEU A 58 -18.88 -1.12 13.23
CA LEU A 58 -17.92 -0.16 13.80
C LEU A 58 -17.80 -0.29 15.32
N ARG A 59 -18.91 -0.46 16.04
CA ARG A 59 -18.92 -0.66 17.51
C ARG A 59 -18.29 -1.99 17.90
N VAL A 60 -18.52 -3.05 17.14
CA VAL A 60 -17.87 -4.36 17.39
C VAL A 60 -16.36 -4.26 17.23
N GLU A 61 -15.91 -3.59 16.17
CA GLU A 61 -14.48 -3.35 15.94
C GLU A 61 -13.85 -2.56 17.09
N GLU A 62 -14.50 -1.48 17.56
CA GLU A 62 -14.04 -0.65 18.68
C GLU A 62 -13.89 -1.43 19.99
N GLN A 63 -14.71 -2.46 20.21
CA GLN A 63 -14.70 -3.29 21.43
C GLN A 63 -13.86 -4.57 21.28
N SER A 64 -13.43 -4.90 20.08
CA SER A 64 -12.70 -6.12 19.79
C SER A 64 -11.23 -5.99 20.17
N ARG A 65 -10.71 -6.93 20.94
CA ARG A 65 -9.29 -6.99 21.30
C ARG A 65 -8.44 -7.65 20.21
N LYS A 66 -9.06 -8.49 19.39
CA LYS A 66 -8.41 -9.22 18.30
C LYS A 66 -9.41 -9.41 17.18
N ILE A 67 -9.05 -8.96 16.00
CA ILE A 67 -9.79 -9.17 14.76
C ILE A 67 -8.99 -10.18 13.94
N GLY A 68 -9.66 -11.25 13.51
CA GLY A 68 -9.08 -12.25 12.60
C GLY A 68 -9.65 -12.06 11.20
N HIS A 69 -8.83 -12.32 10.20
CA HIS A 69 -9.23 -12.35 8.79
C HIS A 69 -9.15 -13.81 8.30
N ILE A 70 -10.20 -14.26 7.62
CA ILE A 70 -10.20 -15.57 6.94
C ILE A 70 -9.89 -15.31 5.47
N GLU A 71 -8.67 -15.63 5.08
CA GLU A 71 -8.15 -15.39 3.74
C GLU A 71 -8.60 -16.49 2.76
N ALA A 72 -9.92 -16.70 2.64
CA ALA A 72 -10.49 -17.70 1.75
C ALA A 72 -11.79 -17.20 1.13
N VAL A 73 -12.11 -17.66 -0.09
CA VAL A 73 -13.42 -17.42 -0.70
C VAL A 73 -14.44 -18.37 -0.07
N LEU A 74 -15.25 -17.83 0.84
CA LEU A 74 -16.23 -18.62 1.59
C LEU A 74 -17.58 -18.75 0.87
N PHE A 75 -17.90 -17.83 -0.03
CA PHE A 75 -19.15 -17.86 -0.80
C PHE A 75 -19.02 -16.99 -2.06
N HIS A 76 -19.90 -17.26 -3.03
CA HIS A 76 -20.06 -16.46 -4.24
C HIS A 76 -21.39 -15.73 -4.19
N ASN A 77 -21.39 -14.42 -4.38
CA ASN A 77 -22.58 -13.61 -4.51
C ASN A 77 -22.92 -13.42 -5.99
N LYS A 78 -24.18 -13.68 -6.38
CA LYS A 78 -24.66 -13.46 -7.75
C LYS A 78 -25.00 -12.00 -8.02
N CYS A 79 -25.11 -11.16 -7.00
CA CYS A 79 -25.39 -9.75 -7.15
C CYS A 79 -24.10 -8.98 -7.38
N ASN A 80 -24.09 -8.10 -8.37
CA ASN A 80 -23.06 -7.10 -8.46
C ASN A 80 -23.20 -6.13 -7.29
N LEU A 81 -22.25 -6.14 -6.35
CA LEU A 81 -22.27 -5.27 -5.18
C LEU A 81 -22.20 -3.78 -5.54
N TYR A 82 -21.77 -3.44 -6.75
CA TYR A 82 -21.72 -2.08 -7.27
C TYR A 82 -23.07 -1.54 -7.78
N GLU A 83 -24.01 -2.42 -8.14
CA GLU A 83 -25.32 -1.99 -8.64
C GLU A 83 -26.31 -1.66 -7.51
N ASN A 84 -26.00 -2.07 -6.28
CA ASN A 84 -26.75 -1.73 -5.10
C ASN A 84 -25.92 -0.80 -4.22
N THR A 85 -26.47 0.36 -3.89
CA THR A 85 -25.86 1.29 -2.92
C THR A 85 -25.29 0.53 -1.73
N LEU A 86 -24.00 0.64 -1.52
CA LEU A 86 -23.32 -0.03 -0.40
C LEU A 86 -23.95 0.40 0.92
N PRO A 87 -24.14 -0.53 1.87
CA PRO A 87 -24.59 -0.17 3.21
C PRO A 87 -23.70 0.93 3.80
N GLY A 88 -24.31 2.01 4.24
CA GLY A 88 -23.57 3.16 4.78
C GLY A 88 -23.19 4.22 3.75
N ALA A 89 -23.72 4.15 2.53
CA ALA A 89 -23.63 5.22 1.54
C ALA A 89 -24.47 6.46 1.94
N GLY A 90 -24.12 7.60 1.35
CA GLY A 90 -24.84 8.84 1.54
C GLY A 90 -24.77 9.43 2.95
N LYS A 91 -25.72 10.30 3.31
CA LYS A 91 -25.75 11.01 4.61
C LYS A 91 -25.76 10.10 5.82
N ALA A 92 -26.43 8.95 5.72
CA ALA A 92 -26.49 7.97 6.79
C ALA A 92 -25.12 7.32 7.08
N GLY A 93 -24.35 7.06 6.04
CA GLY A 93 -22.97 6.58 6.18
C GLY A 93 -22.02 7.60 6.83
N ILE A 94 -22.21 8.89 6.54
CA ILE A 94 -21.47 9.96 7.22
C ILE A 94 -21.77 9.94 8.73
N TRP A 95 -23.06 9.83 9.09
CA TRP A 95 -23.46 9.77 10.49
C TRP A 95 -22.76 8.62 11.24
N CYS A 96 -22.81 7.39 10.76
CA CYS A 96 -22.14 6.25 11.40
C CYS A 96 -20.65 6.51 11.64
N ARG A 97 -19.96 7.10 10.65
CA ARG A 97 -18.55 7.41 10.72
C ARG A 97 -18.24 8.53 11.72
N GLN A 98 -19.08 9.58 11.75
CA GLN A 98 -18.95 10.68 12.70
C GLN A 98 -19.14 10.19 14.14
N GLU A 99 -20.17 9.36 14.39
CA GLU A 99 -20.39 8.72 15.69
C GLU A 99 -19.21 7.84 16.12
N ALA A 100 -18.65 7.04 15.20
CA ALA A 100 -17.50 6.21 15.47
C ALA A 100 -16.26 7.04 15.84
N LEU A 101 -16.00 8.14 15.13
CA LEU A 101 -14.89 9.06 15.45
C LEU A 101 -15.12 9.75 16.79
N ALA A 102 -16.34 10.19 17.07
CA ALA A 102 -16.69 10.82 18.37
C ALA A 102 -16.49 9.85 19.53
N ARG A 103 -16.92 8.57 19.39
CA ARG A 103 -16.67 7.53 20.42
C ARG A 103 -15.19 7.27 20.67
N ARG A 104 -14.36 7.41 19.63
CA ARG A 104 -12.90 7.27 19.71
C ARG A 104 -12.19 8.54 20.17
N GLY A 105 -12.91 9.62 20.40
CA GLY A 105 -12.35 10.93 20.79
C GLY A 105 -11.52 11.58 19.67
N ILE A 106 -11.77 11.23 18.41
CA ILE A 106 -11.06 11.74 17.24
C ILE A 106 -11.86 12.90 16.64
N ALA A 107 -11.27 14.09 16.61
CA ALA A 107 -11.85 15.25 15.95
C ALA A 107 -11.56 15.18 14.45
N ALA A 108 -12.59 14.90 13.67
CA ALA A 108 -12.50 14.85 12.21
C ALA A 108 -13.86 15.10 11.56
N THR A 109 -13.83 15.56 10.33
CA THR A 109 -14.98 15.71 9.44
C THR A 109 -14.82 14.80 8.22
N PHE A 110 -15.85 14.74 7.36
CA PHE A 110 -15.79 13.98 6.12
C PHE A 110 -16.01 14.90 4.95
N ALA A 111 -15.08 14.86 3.97
CA ALA A 111 -15.29 15.42 2.65
C ALA A 111 -15.82 14.34 1.71
N LEU A 112 -16.78 14.70 0.84
CA LEU A 112 -17.22 13.83 -0.23
C LEU A 112 -16.11 13.71 -1.28
N GLY A 113 -15.83 12.49 -1.72
CA GLY A 113 -14.99 12.21 -2.88
C GLY A 113 -15.70 12.55 -4.19
N ALA A 114 -15.03 12.28 -5.30
CA ALA A 114 -15.63 12.40 -6.63
C ALA A 114 -16.81 11.43 -6.84
N ASP A 115 -16.78 10.29 -6.16
CA ASP A 115 -17.82 9.29 -6.14
C ASP A 115 -18.70 9.47 -4.89
N PRO A 116 -20.05 9.39 -5.01
CA PRO A 116 -20.98 9.61 -3.88
C PRO A 116 -20.80 8.62 -2.73
N ASP A 117 -20.17 7.49 -2.94
CA ASP A 117 -19.92 6.46 -1.93
C ASP A 117 -18.53 6.52 -1.29
N ILE A 118 -17.67 7.42 -1.77
CA ILE A 118 -16.31 7.64 -1.25
C ILE A 118 -16.29 8.87 -0.33
N TYR A 119 -15.73 8.67 0.86
CA TYR A 119 -15.57 9.71 1.86
C TYR A 119 -14.11 9.82 2.28
N HIS A 120 -13.60 11.04 2.32
CA HIS A 120 -12.29 11.34 2.84
C HIS A 120 -12.38 11.86 4.26
N VAL A 121 -11.68 11.22 5.19
CA VAL A 121 -11.58 11.70 6.56
C VAL A 121 -10.65 12.90 6.59
N VAL A 122 -11.15 14.03 7.07
CA VAL A 122 -10.38 15.26 7.28
C VAL A 122 -10.20 15.44 8.78
N TYR A 123 -9.03 15.08 9.29
CA TYR A 123 -8.70 15.24 10.70
C TYR A 123 -8.53 16.72 11.03
N GLU A 124 -9.18 17.17 12.09
CA GLU A 124 -9.05 18.54 12.55
C GLU A 124 -7.69 18.72 13.22
N THR A 125 -6.83 19.47 12.57
CA THR A 125 -5.70 20.09 13.22
C THR A 125 -6.24 21.38 13.85
N ARG A 126 -6.24 21.48 15.18
CA ARG A 126 -6.73 22.69 15.87
C ARG A 126 -6.02 23.90 15.25
N ALA A 127 -6.80 24.83 14.71
CA ALA A 127 -6.28 26.00 13.97
C ALA A 127 -5.19 26.78 14.76
N GLU A 128 -5.28 26.76 16.09
CA GLU A 128 -4.32 27.40 17.00
C GLU A 128 -3.04 26.58 17.23
N LYS A 129 -2.99 25.31 16.77
CA LYS A 129 -1.89 24.35 16.99
C LYS A 129 -1.65 23.47 15.77
N GLN A 130 -1.73 24.04 14.58
CA GLN A 130 -1.27 23.30 13.39
C GLN A 130 0.25 23.05 13.55
N PRO A 131 0.73 21.80 13.50
CA PRO A 131 2.15 21.51 13.65
C PRO A 131 2.97 22.18 12.54
N LEU A 132 4.17 22.63 12.87
CA LEU A 132 5.11 23.14 11.87
C LEU A 132 5.56 21.98 10.98
N VAL A 133 5.49 22.18 9.67
CA VAL A 133 6.01 21.25 8.65
C VAL A 133 7.34 21.77 8.15
N SER A 134 8.41 21.00 8.35
CA SER A 134 9.70 21.23 7.70
C SER A 134 9.75 20.48 6.38
N VAL A 135 9.73 21.23 5.27
CA VAL A 135 9.79 20.68 3.91
C VAL A 135 11.25 20.53 3.52
N ILE A 136 11.72 19.31 3.38
CA ILE A 136 13.09 18.95 3.05
C ILE A 136 13.14 18.63 1.56
N ILE A 137 13.91 19.44 0.81
CA ILE A 137 14.02 19.34 -0.65
C ILE A 137 15.47 19.08 -1.02
N PRO A 138 15.85 17.84 -1.35
CA PRO A 138 17.11 17.54 -2.04
C PRO A 138 17.11 18.19 -3.42
N SER A 139 18.21 18.86 -3.80
CA SER A 139 18.31 19.50 -5.12
C SER A 139 19.76 19.58 -5.58
N LYS A 140 19.96 19.68 -6.90
CA LYS A 140 21.26 19.96 -7.51
C LYS A 140 21.09 20.46 -8.94
N ASP A 141 21.76 21.58 -9.26
CA ASP A 141 21.94 22.11 -10.63
C ASP A 141 20.69 22.42 -11.45
N HIS A 142 19.49 22.37 -10.86
CA HIS A 142 18.21 22.62 -11.52
C HIS A 142 17.45 23.81 -10.90
N PRO A 143 17.98 25.05 -10.95
CA PRO A 143 17.36 26.21 -10.29
C PRO A 143 15.94 26.51 -10.78
N ASP A 144 15.62 26.28 -12.04
CA ASP A 144 14.29 26.55 -12.60
C ASP A 144 13.26 25.50 -12.12
N VAL A 145 13.65 24.24 -11.97
CA VAL A 145 12.82 23.16 -11.44
C VAL A 145 12.48 23.44 -9.98
N LEU A 146 13.48 23.69 -9.14
CA LEU A 146 13.30 24.07 -7.74
C LEU A 146 12.42 25.31 -7.59
N LYS A 147 12.62 26.32 -8.47
CA LYS A 147 11.80 27.52 -8.50
C LYS A 147 10.33 27.22 -8.79
N GLN A 148 10.05 26.35 -9.77
CA GLN A 148 8.68 25.93 -10.09
C GLN A 148 8.03 25.22 -8.89
N CYS A 149 8.72 24.26 -8.29
CA CYS A 149 8.26 23.54 -7.10
C CYS A 149 7.89 24.51 -5.97
N LEU A 150 8.79 25.38 -5.56
CA LEU A 150 8.56 26.33 -4.47
C LEU A 150 7.49 27.38 -4.81
N THR A 151 7.42 27.85 -6.08
CA THR A 151 6.40 28.81 -6.51
C THR A 151 5.00 28.19 -6.43
N THR A 152 4.83 26.97 -6.93
CA THR A 152 3.54 26.27 -6.85
C THR A 152 3.19 25.91 -5.42
N PHE A 153 4.16 25.49 -4.62
CA PHE A 153 3.96 25.19 -3.20
C PHE A 153 3.46 26.42 -2.45
N ILE A 154 4.16 27.54 -2.54
CA ILE A 154 3.82 28.78 -1.83
C ILE A 154 2.48 29.36 -2.33
N GLY A 155 2.24 29.29 -3.64
CA GLY A 155 1.04 29.86 -4.26
C GLY A 155 -0.22 29.05 -4.12
N LYS A 156 -0.09 27.72 -3.97
CA LYS A 156 -1.24 26.80 -4.00
C LYS A 156 -1.42 25.98 -2.71
N THR A 157 -0.61 26.19 -1.66
CA THR A 157 -0.76 25.47 -0.40
C THR A 157 -1.34 26.35 0.68
N ASP A 158 -2.49 25.96 1.23
CA ASP A 158 -3.20 26.71 2.26
C ASP A 158 -2.80 26.29 3.70
N TYR A 159 -1.62 25.72 3.87
CA TYR A 159 -1.06 25.37 5.16
C TYR A 159 -0.07 26.45 5.60
N PRO A 160 -0.35 27.21 6.70
CA PRO A 160 0.42 28.41 7.03
C PRO A 160 1.78 28.13 7.71
N HIS A 161 1.87 27.04 8.48
CA HIS A 161 3.05 26.73 9.30
C HIS A 161 4.04 25.84 8.56
N VAL A 162 4.86 26.45 7.70
CA VAL A 162 5.85 25.74 6.88
C VAL A 162 7.18 26.45 6.92
N GLU A 163 8.28 25.70 7.05
CA GLU A 163 9.63 26.14 6.71
C GLU A 163 10.21 25.26 5.61
N PHE A 164 11.13 25.79 4.81
CA PHE A 164 11.83 25.05 3.78
C PHE A 164 13.29 24.80 4.16
N ILE A 165 13.78 23.61 3.84
CA ILE A 165 15.17 23.20 4.01
C ILE A 165 15.63 22.61 2.68
N ILE A 166 16.39 23.40 1.93
CA ILE A 166 16.95 22.98 0.65
C ILE A 166 18.31 22.38 0.92
N VAL A 167 18.51 21.12 0.50
CA VAL A 167 19.79 20.43 0.64
C VAL A 167 20.42 20.27 -0.73
N ASP A 168 21.43 21.07 -1.02
CA ASP A 168 22.13 21.11 -2.29
C ASP A 168 23.42 20.29 -2.18
N ASN A 169 23.52 19.19 -2.92
CA ASN A 169 24.68 18.30 -2.85
C ASN A 169 25.83 18.68 -3.80
N GLY A 170 25.93 19.94 -4.16
CA GLY A 170 27.06 20.48 -4.91
C GLY A 170 26.70 21.03 -6.28
N SER A 171 25.73 21.93 -6.35
CA SER A 171 25.44 22.71 -7.57
C SER A 171 26.65 23.53 -8.02
N GLU A 172 26.79 23.70 -9.33
CA GLU A 172 27.79 24.59 -9.92
C GLU A 172 27.56 26.04 -9.46
N THR A 173 28.64 26.82 -9.42
CA THR A 173 28.63 28.19 -8.85
C THR A 173 27.52 29.07 -9.43
N GLU A 174 27.26 28.98 -10.73
CA GLU A 174 26.25 29.80 -11.40
C GLU A 174 24.83 29.39 -10.99
N ASN A 175 24.53 28.08 -10.96
CA ASN A 175 23.26 27.56 -10.54
C ASN A 175 23.01 27.82 -9.05
N ARG A 176 24.01 27.62 -8.22
CA ARG A 176 23.99 27.96 -6.81
C ARG A 176 23.60 29.43 -6.58
N ARG A 177 24.22 30.37 -7.29
CA ARG A 177 23.88 31.81 -7.19
C ARG A 177 22.41 32.07 -7.55
N LYS A 178 21.89 31.43 -8.60
CA LYS A 178 20.49 31.54 -8.99
C LYS A 178 19.56 31.03 -7.90
N ILE A 179 19.89 29.87 -7.30
CA ILE A 179 19.14 29.30 -6.19
C ILE A 179 19.14 30.25 -5.00
N GLU A 180 20.31 30.67 -4.52
CA GLU A 180 20.47 31.59 -3.37
C GLU A 180 19.70 32.91 -3.60
N ALA A 181 19.79 33.49 -4.79
CA ALA A 181 19.09 34.74 -5.15
C ALA A 181 17.56 34.55 -5.14
N PHE A 182 17.05 33.43 -5.58
CA PHE A 182 15.63 33.10 -5.55
C PHE A 182 15.15 32.88 -4.11
N LEU A 183 15.87 32.09 -3.30
CA LEU A 183 15.50 31.78 -1.94
C LEU A 183 15.51 33.02 -1.03
N ALA A 184 16.41 33.97 -1.25
CA ALA A 184 16.45 35.23 -0.50
C ALA A 184 15.18 36.10 -0.67
N GLN A 185 14.38 35.86 -1.70
CA GLN A 185 13.14 36.61 -1.97
C GLN A 185 11.88 35.90 -1.42
N GLN A 186 12.02 34.70 -0.86
CA GLN A 186 10.86 33.93 -0.42
C GLN A 186 10.28 34.47 0.90
N PRO A 187 8.95 34.54 1.01
CA PRO A 187 8.29 35.11 2.20
C PRO A 187 8.34 34.16 3.41
N ARG A 188 8.63 32.89 3.20
CA ARG A 188 8.69 31.87 4.25
C ARG A 188 10.12 31.61 4.67
N LYS A 189 10.33 31.19 5.90
CA LYS A 189 11.63 30.81 6.43
C LYS A 189 12.22 29.70 5.58
N THR A 190 13.39 29.96 5.00
CA THR A 190 14.12 29.02 4.14
C THR A 190 15.55 28.86 4.64
N THR A 191 15.98 27.61 4.81
CA THR A 191 17.36 27.24 5.14
C THR A 191 17.96 26.60 3.91
N TYR A 192 19.12 27.08 3.46
CA TYR A 192 19.88 26.51 2.35
C TYR A 192 21.15 25.86 2.88
N LEU A 193 21.28 24.54 2.65
CA LEU A 193 22.43 23.75 3.04
C LEU A 193 23.19 23.35 1.77
N TYR A 194 24.37 23.91 1.58
CA TYR A 194 25.29 23.56 0.50
C TYR A 194 26.31 22.53 1.01
N GLU A 195 26.12 21.26 0.61
CA GLU A 195 26.89 20.11 1.08
C GLU A 195 27.43 19.30 -0.10
N PRO A 196 28.54 19.75 -0.74
CA PRO A 196 29.12 19.06 -1.88
C PRO A 196 29.50 17.63 -1.54
N MET A 197 28.83 16.67 -2.15
CA MET A 197 29.04 15.24 -1.91
C MET A 197 28.54 14.42 -3.09
N PRO A 198 28.99 13.16 -3.26
CA PRO A 198 28.33 12.22 -4.18
C PRO A 198 26.83 12.14 -3.88
N PHE A 199 26.02 11.94 -4.92
CA PHE A 199 24.58 11.85 -4.75
C PHE A 199 24.22 10.73 -3.77
N ASN A 200 23.47 11.09 -2.75
CA ASN A 200 22.90 10.17 -1.77
C ASN A 200 21.63 10.80 -1.21
N PHE A 201 20.49 10.36 -1.74
CA PHE A 201 19.18 10.91 -1.38
C PHE A 201 18.91 10.76 0.13
N SER A 202 19.19 9.59 0.70
CA SER A 202 19.01 9.31 2.12
C SER A 202 19.78 10.28 2.99
N ARG A 203 21.05 10.51 2.68
CA ARG A 203 21.92 11.44 3.41
C ARG A 203 21.41 12.89 3.30
N MET A 204 20.97 13.30 2.12
CA MET A 204 20.40 14.64 1.93
C MET A 204 19.15 14.82 2.79
N CYS A 205 18.26 13.83 2.83
CA CYS A 205 17.07 13.85 3.69
C CYS A 205 17.44 13.90 5.18
N ASN A 206 18.42 13.11 5.64
CA ASN A 206 18.91 13.11 7.02
C ASN A 206 19.52 14.47 7.43
N LEU A 207 20.34 15.07 6.55
CA LEU A 207 20.90 16.41 6.78
C LEU A 207 19.79 17.47 6.91
N GLY A 208 18.77 17.41 6.08
CA GLY A 208 17.61 18.27 6.17
C GLY A 208 16.83 18.04 7.47
N ALA A 209 16.56 16.79 7.84
CA ALA A 209 15.85 16.42 9.06
C ALA A 209 16.58 16.89 10.32
N ALA A 210 17.93 16.85 10.33
CA ALA A 210 18.74 17.37 11.45
C ALA A 210 18.63 18.89 11.63
N LYS A 211 18.26 19.64 10.60
CA LYS A 211 18.03 21.10 10.65
C LYS A 211 16.58 21.49 10.87
N ALA A 212 15.68 20.54 10.70
CA ALA A 212 14.24 20.75 10.81
C ALA A 212 13.82 21.16 12.21
N GLN A 213 12.94 22.19 12.30
CA GLN A 213 12.34 22.66 13.55
C GLN A 213 10.89 22.19 13.70
N GLY A 214 10.30 21.67 12.61
CA GLY A 214 8.92 21.20 12.58
C GLY A 214 8.72 19.89 13.31
N GLU A 215 7.51 19.71 13.80
CA GLU A 215 7.02 18.43 14.34
C GLU A 215 6.76 17.41 13.23
N LEU A 216 6.55 17.91 12.01
CA LEU A 216 6.34 17.10 10.82
C LEU A 216 7.48 17.34 9.82
N LEU A 217 7.98 16.27 9.24
CA LEU A 217 8.98 16.27 8.17
C LEU A 217 8.29 15.86 6.85
N LEU A 218 8.36 16.72 5.86
CA LEU A 218 7.94 16.43 4.50
C LEU A 218 9.17 16.26 3.62
N LEU A 219 9.45 15.03 3.20
CA LEU A 219 10.40 14.78 2.12
C LEU A 219 9.70 15.10 0.80
N LEU A 220 10.28 15.96 0.00
CA LEU A 220 9.68 16.44 -1.25
C LEU A 220 10.76 16.56 -2.32
N ASN A 221 10.53 15.95 -3.49
CA ASN A 221 11.40 16.15 -4.63
C ASN A 221 11.28 17.59 -5.18
N ASP A 222 12.37 18.10 -5.74
CA ASP A 222 12.40 19.46 -6.33
C ASP A 222 11.61 19.60 -7.64
N ASP A 223 11.16 18.48 -8.24
CA ASP A 223 10.36 18.40 -9.46
C ASP A 223 8.87 18.07 -9.20
N ILE A 224 8.39 18.28 -7.97
CA ILE A 224 6.96 18.21 -7.62
C ILE A 224 6.28 19.55 -7.95
N GLU A 225 5.09 19.47 -8.56
CA GLU A 225 4.22 20.61 -8.78
C GLU A 225 2.90 20.46 -8.01
N ILE A 226 2.60 21.47 -7.20
CA ILE A 226 1.36 21.50 -6.42
C ILE A 226 0.19 21.93 -7.32
N ILE A 227 -0.93 21.19 -7.26
CA ILE A 227 -2.12 21.47 -8.10
C ILE A 227 -3.36 21.84 -7.29
N GLU A 228 -3.47 21.43 -6.02
CA GLU A 228 -4.64 21.75 -5.19
C GLU A 228 -4.22 22.27 -3.80
N LYS A 229 -5.14 22.99 -3.11
CA LYS A 229 -4.76 23.78 -1.92
C LYS A 229 -4.63 22.98 -0.64
N SER A 230 -5.54 22.05 -0.41
CA SER A 230 -5.73 21.41 0.90
C SER A 230 -4.89 20.14 1.09
N TRP A 231 -4.09 19.76 0.11
CA TRP A 231 -3.32 18.52 0.10
C TRP A 231 -2.47 18.32 1.37
N LEU A 232 -1.71 19.37 1.77
CA LEU A 232 -0.82 19.29 2.93
C LEU A 232 -1.57 19.21 4.25
N ALA A 233 -2.70 19.94 4.37
CA ALA A 233 -3.54 19.87 5.55
C ALA A 233 -4.13 18.47 5.76
N ARG A 234 -4.54 17.80 4.67
CA ARG A 234 -5.04 16.41 4.71
C ARG A 234 -3.94 15.44 5.12
N MET A 235 -2.74 15.59 4.54
CA MET A 235 -1.60 14.76 4.91
C MET A 235 -1.16 14.99 6.36
N ALA A 236 -1.07 16.24 6.81
CA ALA A 236 -0.68 16.59 8.16
C ALA A 236 -1.66 16.05 9.22
N GLY A 237 -2.97 16.20 8.97
CA GLY A 237 -4.00 15.63 9.84
C GLY A 237 -3.91 14.11 9.94
N GLN A 238 -3.54 13.42 8.88
CA GLN A 238 -3.30 11.98 8.89
C GLN A 238 -2.01 11.62 9.64
N ALA A 239 -0.91 12.33 9.40
CA ALA A 239 0.42 12.02 9.96
C ALA A 239 0.47 12.09 11.49
N ILE A 240 -0.32 13.01 12.10
CA ILE A 240 -0.38 13.15 13.57
C ILE A 240 -1.18 12.04 14.27
N GLN A 241 -1.86 11.17 13.53
CA GLN A 241 -2.57 10.05 14.15
C GLN A 241 -1.56 9.05 14.76
N PRO A 242 -1.83 8.53 15.96
CA PRO A 242 -0.85 7.71 16.69
C PRO A 242 -0.36 6.48 15.91
N ALA A 243 -1.26 5.80 15.22
CA ALA A 243 -0.95 4.58 14.46
C ALA A 243 -0.35 4.85 13.07
N THR A 244 -0.40 6.08 12.55
CA THR A 244 0.11 6.41 11.22
C THR A 244 1.63 6.48 11.20
N GLY A 245 2.26 5.78 10.28
CA GLY A 245 3.68 5.90 9.94
C GLY A 245 3.92 7.05 8.94
N ALA A 246 4.39 6.72 7.75
CA ALA A 246 4.51 7.67 6.65
C ALA A 246 3.16 7.92 5.97
N VAL A 247 2.97 9.13 5.47
CA VAL A 247 1.82 9.52 4.65
C VAL A 247 2.31 9.94 3.27
N GLY A 248 1.84 9.26 2.23
CA GLY A 248 2.13 9.59 0.84
C GLY A 248 0.98 10.32 0.16
N ALA A 249 1.30 11.12 -0.86
CA ALA A 249 0.35 11.69 -1.78
C ALA A 249 0.24 10.83 -3.05
N LYS A 250 -0.91 10.89 -3.73
CA LYS A 250 -1.03 10.37 -5.10
C LYS A 250 -0.27 11.28 -6.06
N LEU A 251 0.53 10.68 -6.92
CA LEU A 251 1.27 11.42 -7.95
C LEU A 251 0.75 11.08 -9.34
N TRP A 252 0.57 12.11 -10.15
CA TRP A 252 0.31 12.01 -11.58
C TRP A 252 1.54 12.43 -12.38
N TYR A 253 1.70 11.84 -13.56
CA TYR A 253 2.64 12.36 -14.54
C TYR A 253 2.25 13.77 -14.93
N ALA A 254 3.22 14.68 -14.96
CA ALA A 254 2.98 16.09 -15.18
C ALA A 254 2.18 16.39 -16.48
N GLY A 255 1.14 17.21 -16.34
CA GLY A 255 0.26 17.57 -17.44
C GLY A 255 -0.70 16.47 -17.90
N THR A 256 -0.83 15.39 -17.16
CA THR A 256 -1.75 14.30 -17.46
C THR A 256 -2.57 13.91 -16.22
N GLU A 257 -3.56 13.03 -16.40
CA GLU A 257 -4.26 12.33 -15.32
C GLU A 257 -3.85 10.85 -15.29
N GLN A 258 -2.61 10.54 -15.69
CA GLN A 258 -2.07 9.19 -15.56
C GLN A 258 -1.37 9.01 -14.20
N ILE A 259 -1.70 7.93 -13.54
CA ILE A 259 -1.13 7.59 -12.24
C ILE A 259 0.36 7.26 -12.39
N GLN A 260 1.19 7.93 -11.62
CA GLN A 260 2.60 7.60 -11.43
C GLN A 260 2.81 6.86 -10.11
N HIS A 261 2.09 7.28 -9.06
CA HIS A 261 2.16 6.68 -7.74
C HIS A 261 0.80 6.69 -7.06
N THR A 262 0.35 5.50 -6.66
CA THR A 262 -0.80 5.30 -5.77
C THR A 262 -0.48 4.20 -4.75
N GLY A 263 0.71 4.31 -4.14
CA GLY A 263 1.25 3.38 -3.15
C GLY A 263 2.21 2.33 -3.73
N ILE A 264 2.97 1.73 -2.85
CA ILE A 264 3.93 0.67 -3.14
C ILE A 264 3.39 -0.63 -2.55
N THR A 265 3.44 -1.70 -3.34
CA THR A 265 3.23 -3.08 -2.89
C THR A 265 4.56 -3.82 -2.93
N ASN A 266 4.72 -4.83 -2.05
CA ASN A 266 5.94 -5.62 -1.95
C ASN A 266 5.64 -7.09 -2.23
N LEU A 267 5.62 -7.45 -3.50
CA LEU A 267 5.31 -8.79 -3.98
C LEU A 267 6.59 -9.57 -4.29
N TRP A 268 6.46 -10.79 -4.83
CA TRP A 268 7.63 -11.63 -5.12
C TRP A 268 8.64 -10.97 -6.09
N ILE A 269 8.17 -10.12 -7.00
CA ILE A 269 9.06 -9.36 -7.90
C ILE A 269 9.82 -8.23 -7.17
N GLY A 270 9.40 -7.90 -5.96
CA GLY A 270 9.92 -6.81 -5.13
C GLY A 270 8.97 -5.62 -5.02
N PRO A 271 9.41 -4.55 -4.35
CA PRO A 271 8.63 -3.34 -4.22
C PRO A 271 8.34 -2.70 -5.57
N SER A 272 7.08 -2.33 -5.79
CA SER A 272 6.68 -1.68 -7.03
C SER A 272 5.47 -0.76 -6.83
N HIS A 273 5.38 0.28 -7.67
CA HIS A 273 4.24 1.17 -7.69
C HIS A 273 3.02 0.49 -8.29
N LYS A 274 1.86 0.67 -7.66
CA LYS A 274 0.59 0.16 -8.19
C LYS A 274 -0.06 1.14 -9.16
N LEU A 275 -0.75 0.59 -10.15
CA LEU A 275 -1.48 1.33 -11.19
C LEU A 275 -0.62 2.35 -11.96
N ILE A 276 0.70 2.15 -12.00
CA ILE A 276 1.61 3.02 -12.73
C ILE A 276 1.20 3.08 -14.22
N THR A 277 1.11 4.28 -14.81
CA THR A 277 0.65 4.59 -16.16
C THR A 277 -0.85 4.35 -16.43
N PHE A 278 -1.61 3.86 -15.47
CA PHE A 278 -3.06 3.73 -15.64
C PHE A 278 -3.73 5.12 -15.62
N PRO A 279 -4.79 5.33 -16.44
CA PRO A 279 -5.56 6.56 -16.38
C PRO A 279 -6.33 6.63 -15.04
N ASP A 280 -6.42 7.83 -14.43
CA ASP A 280 -7.14 8.03 -13.16
C ASP A 280 -8.60 8.50 -13.39
N ASP A 281 -9.21 8.08 -14.49
CA ASP A 281 -10.57 8.43 -14.94
C ASP A 281 -11.64 7.40 -14.55
N GLN A 282 -11.23 6.26 -14.00
CA GLN A 282 -12.11 5.17 -13.57
C GLN A 282 -11.67 4.60 -12.21
N ASP A 283 -12.53 3.77 -11.61
CA ASP A 283 -12.23 3.10 -10.35
C ASP A 283 -11.50 1.76 -10.59
N TYR A 284 -10.46 1.54 -9.81
CA TYR A 284 -9.71 0.29 -9.77
C TYR A 284 -9.91 -0.39 -8.42
N TYR A 285 -10.25 -1.67 -8.46
CA TYR A 285 -10.40 -2.53 -7.29
C TYR A 285 -11.12 -1.83 -6.12
N TYR A 286 -12.43 -1.57 -6.31
CA TYR A 286 -13.28 -0.91 -5.31
C TYR A 286 -12.80 0.50 -4.91
N GLY A 287 -12.32 1.27 -5.86
CA GLY A 287 -11.90 2.64 -5.64
C GLY A 287 -10.55 2.80 -4.92
N HIS A 288 -9.63 1.81 -5.03
CA HIS A 288 -8.31 1.90 -4.39
C HIS A 288 -7.49 3.09 -4.88
N ASN A 289 -7.71 3.58 -6.09
CA ASN A 289 -7.13 4.83 -6.58
C ASN A 289 -7.84 6.10 -6.08
N ARG A 290 -8.93 5.97 -5.32
CA ARG A 290 -9.77 7.08 -4.82
C ARG A 290 -9.74 7.20 -3.29
N VAL A 291 -9.76 6.08 -2.59
CA VAL A 291 -9.86 6.04 -1.12
C VAL A 291 -8.49 6.22 -0.45
N THR A 292 -8.52 6.64 0.81
CA THR A 292 -7.35 6.58 1.71
C THR A 292 -7.22 5.19 2.28
N TYR A 293 -6.04 4.57 2.22
CA TYR A 293 -5.82 3.22 2.72
C TYR A 293 -4.36 2.96 3.12
N ASP A 294 -4.14 1.86 3.83
CA ASP A 294 -2.84 1.46 4.32
C ASP A 294 -2.04 0.75 3.22
N MET A 295 -0.75 1.06 3.13
CA MET A 295 0.19 0.45 2.17
C MET A 295 1.46 0.02 2.88
N ILE A 296 2.19 -0.93 2.28
CA ILE A 296 3.51 -1.29 2.79
C ILE A 296 4.51 -0.13 2.65
N GLY A 297 4.35 0.69 1.63
CA GLY A 297 5.21 1.85 1.41
C GLY A 297 4.58 2.94 0.54
N VAL A 298 5.15 4.12 0.66
CA VAL A 298 4.86 5.31 -0.14
C VAL A 298 6.18 5.95 -0.58
N THR A 299 6.19 6.61 -1.75
CA THR A 299 7.44 7.17 -2.29
C THR A 299 7.86 8.44 -1.57
N ALA A 300 9.17 8.60 -1.36
CA ALA A 300 9.76 9.81 -0.81
C ALA A 300 9.75 11.01 -1.79
N ALA A 301 9.25 10.84 -3.00
CA ALA A 301 8.97 12.00 -3.86
C ALA A 301 7.98 12.97 -3.20
N CYS A 302 7.04 12.45 -2.37
CA CYS A 302 6.20 13.24 -1.46
C CYS A 302 5.78 12.38 -0.27
N LEU A 303 6.55 12.42 0.82
CA LEU A 303 6.36 11.62 2.03
C LEU A 303 6.37 12.51 3.26
N LEU A 304 5.29 12.46 4.04
CA LEU A 304 5.15 13.18 5.31
C LEU A 304 5.17 12.20 6.47
N VAL A 305 5.92 12.54 7.51
CA VAL A 305 6.03 11.75 8.75
C VAL A 305 6.25 12.66 9.95
N THR A 306 5.89 12.23 11.16
CA THR A 306 6.29 12.99 12.37
C THR A 306 7.81 12.87 12.58
N LYS A 307 8.44 13.96 13.02
CA LYS A 307 9.88 13.97 13.35
C LYS A 307 10.23 12.90 14.39
N GLU A 308 9.38 12.72 15.39
CA GLU A 308 9.54 11.68 16.40
C GLU A 308 9.65 10.26 15.78
N LYS A 309 8.74 9.90 14.87
CA LYS A 309 8.75 8.58 14.21
C LYS A 309 9.93 8.42 13.25
N TYR A 310 10.30 9.50 12.55
CA TYR A 310 11.49 9.53 11.70
C TYR A 310 12.75 9.20 12.52
N GLU A 311 12.92 9.86 13.66
CA GLU A 311 14.06 9.64 14.58
C GLU A 311 14.00 8.26 15.26
N GLN A 312 12.81 7.78 15.61
CA GLN A 312 12.61 6.46 16.23
C GLN A 312 13.06 5.29 15.36
N VAL A 313 12.96 5.44 14.04
CA VAL A 313 13.43 4.41 13.09
C VAL A 313 14.85 4.67 12.58
N GLY A 314 15.52 5.72 13.09
CA GLY A 314 16.88 6.07 12.74
C GLY A 314 17.03 6.81 11.40
N GLY A 315 15.96 7.41 10.88
CA GLY A 315 15.95 8.14 9.63
C GLY A 315 16.09 7.25 8.39
N MET A 316 16.50 7.88 7.29
CA MET A 316 16.79 7.18 6.03
C MET A 316 18.12 6.44 6.10
N ASP A 317 18.23 5.28 5.45
CA ASP A 317 19.45 4.50 5.42
C ASP A 317 20.40 5.02 4.33
N GLU A 318 21.53 5.60 4.76
CA GLU A 318 22.52 6.19 3.85
C GLU A 318 23.28 5.16 3.00
N SER A 319 23.18 3.86 3.32
CA SER A 319 23.73 2.79 2.47
C SER A 319 22.87 2.55 1.21
N MET A 320 21.64 3.05 1.19
CA MET A 320 20.73 3.07 0.04
C MET A 320 20.67 4.48 -0.53
N ALA A 321 21.59 4.75 -1.45
CA ALA A 321 21.81 6.11 -1.94
C ALA A 321 20.75 6.57 -2.94
N VAL A 322 20.14 5.64 -3.69
CA VAL A 322 19.34 5.94 -4.89
C VAL A 322 17.99 5.26 -4.91
N ALA A 323 17.93 3.93 -4.80
CA ALA A 323 16.69 3.17 -4.89
C ALA A 323 16.32 2.52 -3.55
N TYR A 324 15.05 2.17 -3.38
CA TYR A 324 14.50 1.48 -2.22
C TYR A 324 14.75 2.15 -0.85
N ASN A 325 15.29 3.35 -0.81
CA ASN A 325 15.51 4.09 0.43
C ASN A 325 14.21 4.49 1.13
N ASP A 326 13.20 4.87 0.37
CA ASP A 326 11.84 5.14 0.86
C ASP A 326 11.12 3.85 1.28
N VAL A 327 11.36 2.75 0.57
CA VAL A 327 10.83 1.43 0.92
C VAL A 327 11.41 0.94 2.23
N ASP A 328 12.77 0.99 2.41
CA ASP A 328 13.44 0.67 3.67
C ASP A 328 12.87 1.49 4.83
N PHE A 329 12.73 2.79 4.62
CA PHE A 329 12.16 3.68 5.63
C PHE A 329 10.72 3.28 6.01
N CYS A 330 9.88 2.98 5.01
CA CYS A 330 8.52 2.52 5.22
C CYS A 330 8.47 1.15 5.93
N PHE A 331 9.36 0.23 5.56
CA PHE A 331 9.45 -1.09 6.21
C PHE A 331 9.83 -0.95 7.69
N LYS A 332 10.79 -0.10 8.01
CA LYS A 332 11.16 0.19 9.42
C LYS A 332 9.99 0.72 10.24
N LEU A 333 9.13 1.55 9.64
CA LEU A 333 7.90 2.04 10.31
C LEU A 333 6.91 0.90 10.55
N VAL A 334 6.69 0.02 9.57
CA VAL A 334 5.80 -1.16 9.72
C VAL A 334 6.34 -2.11 10.79
N GLU A 335 7.64 -2.34 10.84
CA GLU A 335 8.29 -3.16 11.88
C GLU A 335 8.13 -2.59 13.29
N LYS A 336 7.95 -1.28 13.40
CA LYS A 336 7.60 -0.61 14.66
C LYS A 336 6.10 -0.64 14.99
N GLY A 337 5.28 -1.23 14.11
CA GLY A 337 3.83 -1.35 14.30
C GLY A 337 3.03 -0.15 13.81
N TYR A 338 3.62 0.72 13.00
CA TYR A 338 2.91 1.82 12.33
C TYR A 338 2.34 1.37 10.99
N TYR A 339 1.33 2.10 10.51
CA TYR A 339 0.70 1.93 9.20
C TYR A 339 1.10 3.09 8.29
N ASN A 340 1.73 2.78 7.16
CA ASN A 340 1.95 3.78 6.13
C ASN A 340 0.66 3.99 5.36
N VAL A 341 0.30 5.23 5.12
CA VAL A 341 -1.01 5.61 4.58
C VAL A 341 -0.86 6.38 3.28
N LEU A 342 -1.56 5.96 2.27
CA LEU A 342 -1.69 6.72 1.03
C LEU A 342 -2.96 7.58 1.06
N ARG A 343 -2.80 8.89 0.82
CA ARG A 343 -3.89 9.86 0.68
C ARG A 343 -4.17 10.11 -0.80
N ASN A 344 -5.09 9.33 -1.38
CA ASN A 344 -5.48 9.50 -2.79
C ASN A 344 -6.25 10.80 -3.07
N ASP A 345 -6.68 11.51 -2.02
CA ASP A 345 -7.28 12.83 -2.10
C ASP A 345 -6.27 13.99 -1.98
N ALA A 346 -4.99 13.69 -1.86
CA ALA A 346 -3.89 14.63 -1.97
C ALA A 346 -3.14 14.32 -3.28
N VAL A 347 -3.41 15.08 -4.34
CA VAL A 347 -2.89 14.81 -5.69
C VAL A 347 -1.91 15.88 -6.12
N LEU A 348 -0.77 15.46 -6.64
CA LEU A 348 0.31 16.32 -7.11
C LEU A 348 0.82 15.87 -8.48
N TYR A 349 1.43 16.76 -9.25
CA TYR A 349 2.22 16.37 -10.41
C TYR A 349 3.66 16.11 -10.02
N HIS A 350 4.27 15.08 -10.62
CA HIS A 350 5.68 14.80 -10.52
C HIS A 350 6.30 14.74 -11.91
N HIS A 351 7.26 15.64 -12.16
CA HIS A 351 7.93 15.81 -13.44
C HIS A 351 9.10 14.84 -13.61
N GLU A 352 8.90 13.56 -13.34
CA GLU A 352 9.92 12.51 -13.31
C GLU A 352 10.97 12.62 -14.42
N SER A 353 12.20 12.24 -14.09
CA SER A 353 13.34 12.11 -15.01
C SER A 353 13.92 13.40 -15.58
N LEU A 354 13.53 14.58 -15.10
CA LEU A 354 14.19 15.82 -15.51
C LEU A 354 15.66 15.88 -15.10
N SER A 355 16.03 15.17 -14.02
CA SER A 355 17.37 15.20 -13.43
C SER A 355 18.18 13.90 -13.56
N ARG A 356 17.55 12.74 -13.76
CA ARG A 356 18.23 11.44 -13.57
C ARG A 356 18.25 10.49 -14.78
N GLY A 357 17.34 10.64 -15.73
CA GLY A 357 17.13 9.69 -16.83
C GLY A 357 16.62 8.32 -16.34
N LEU A 358 16.23 7.44 -17.28
CA LEU A 358 15.70 6.10 -16.96
C LEU A 358 16.82 5.16 -16.51
N ASP A 359 16.64 4.47 -15.38
CA ASP A 359 17.63 3.56 -14.80
C ASP A 359 17.82 2.26 -15.63
N GLU A 360 16.81 1.87 -16.42
CA GLU A 360 16.80 0.62 -17.20
C GLU A 360 17.74 0.61 -18.43
N GLN A 361 18.32 1.75 -18.79
CA GLN A 361 19.14 1.89 -20.00
C GLN A 361 20.66 1.85 -19.75
N ASP A 362 21.10 1.59 -18.52
CA ASP A 362 22.50 1.62 -18.12
C ASP A 362 22.82 0.39 -17.24
N ASP A 363 23.68 -0.51 -17.72
CA ASP A 363 24.04 -1.76 -17.03
C ASP A 363 24.56 -1.51 -15.60
N GLY A 364 25.33 -0.45 -15.37
CA GLY A 364 25.85 -0.10 -14.03
C GLY A 364 24.74 0.38 -13.07
N LYS A 365 23.69 1.00 -13.59
CA LYS A 365 22.52 1.40 -12.79
C LYS A 365 21.66 0.18 -12.43
N TRP A 366 21.55 -0.78 -13.33
CA TRP A 366 20.84 -2.03 -13.11
C TRP A 366 21.49 -2.90 -12.03
N GLU A 367 22.83 -3.09 -12.09
CA GLU A 367 23.56 -3.81 -11.07
C GLU A 367 23.41 -3.17 -9.68
N ARG A 368 23.48 -1.84 -9.61
CA ARG A 368 23.25 -1.12 -8.37
C ARG A 368 21.81 -1.33 -7.85
N LEU A 369 20.80 -1.27 -8.70
CA LEU A 369 19.40 -1.50 -8.33
C LEU A 369 19.20 -2.89 -7.71
N LEU A 370 19.80 -3.92 -8.32
CA LEU A 370 19.77 -5.27 -7.78
C LEU A 370 20.49 -5.37 -6.42
N GLN A 371 21.64 -4.73 -6.28
CA GLN A 371 22.39 -4.71 -5.02
C GLN A 371 21.62 -3.97 -3.90
N GLU A 372 21.00 -2.83 -4.20
CA GLU A 372 20.17 -2.10 -3.23
C GLU A 372 18.93 -2.91 -2.84
N LYS A 373 18.33 -3.70 -3.77
CA LYS A 373 17.25 -4.63 -3.47
C LYS A 373 17.70 -5.79 -2.57
N GLU A 374 18.87 -6.36 -2.80
CA GLU A 374 19.44 -7.37 -1.91
C GLU A 374 19.72 -6.81 -0.52
N ASN A 375 20.26 -5.60 -0.43
CA ASN A 375 20.47 -4.90 0.83
C ASN A 375 19.16 -4.66 1.59
N LEU A 376 18.09 -4.28 0.89
CA LEU A 376 16.75 -4.11 1.47
C LEU A 376 16.30 -5.41 2.15
N TYR A 377 16.28 -6.52 1.43
CA TYR A 377 15.81 -7.79 1.98
C TYR A 377 16.79 -8.45 2.95
N GLY A 378 18.09 -8.08 2.89
CA GLY A 378 19.05 -8.47 3.91
C GLY A 378 18.75 -7.85 5.28
N LYS A 379 18.05 -6.71 5.32
CA LYS A 379 17.60 -6.03 6.54
C LYS A 379 16.17 -6.41 6.95
N HIS A 380 15.32 -6.72 5.98
CA HIS A 380 13.88 -6.97 6.14
C HIS A 380 13.50 -8.36 5.59
N ASP A 381 14.20 -9.41 6.03
CA ASP A 381 14.06 -10.77 5.51
C ASP A 381 12.61 -11.29 5.54
N TRP A 382 11.85 -10.98 6.58
CA TRP A 382 10.47 -11.41 6.73
C TRP A 382 9.49 -10.78 5.72
N LEU A 383 9.88 -9.66 5.09
CA LEU A 383 9.09 -8.99 4.04
C LEU A 383 9.48 -9.45 2.62
N LYS A 384 10.43 -10.34 2.48
CA LYS A 384 10.85 -10.80 1.15
C LYS A 384 9.70 -11.52 0.44
N GLY A 385 9.17 -10.89 -0.62
CA GLY A 385 8.05 -11.41 -1.40
C GLY A 385 6.71 -11.43 -0.66
N PHE A 386 6.59 -10.65 0.41
CA PHE A 386 5.40 -10.62 1.24
C PHE A 386 4.95 -9.18 1.53
N ASP A 387 3.64 -8.94 1.42
CA ASP A 387 3.02 -7.66 1.71
C ASP A 387 1.82 -7.87 2.66
N PRO A 388 1.89 -7.38 3.91
CA PRO A 388 0.80 -7.55 4.89
C PRO A 388 -0.47 -6.75 4.54
N PHE A 389 -0.39 -5.81 3.59
CA PHE A 389 -1.51 -4.97 3.15
C PHE A 389 -2.10 -5.42 1.81
N TYR A 390 -1.55 -6.48 1.20
CA TYR A 390 -1.98 -6.96 -0.11
C TYR A 390 -2.57 -8.37 0.00
N HIS A 391 -3.82 -8.53 -0.43
CA HIS A 391 -4.52 -9.80 -0.30
C HIS A 391 -3.99 -10.83 -1.31
N LYS A 392 -3.65 -12.02 -0.86
CA LYS A 392 -3.09 -13.11 -1.68
C LYS A 392 -4.01 -13.65 -2.78
N ALA A 393 -5.32 -13.36 -2.73
CA ALA A 393 -6.25 -13.66 -3.83
C ALA A 393 -6.14 -12.69 -5.00
N LEU A 394 -5.35 -11.63 -4.88
CA LEU A 394 -5.03 -10.73 -5.96
C LEU A 394 -3.79 -11.24 -6.70
N ILE A 395 -3.66 -10.81 -7.96
CA ILE A 395 -2.52 -11.18 -8.78
C ILE A 395 -1.22 -10.59 -8.20
N ASP A 396 -0.16 -11.37 -8.18
CA ASP A 396 1.12 -10.99 -7.62
C ASP A 396 2.06 -10.29 -8.62
N ASN A 397 1.50 -9.70 -9.68
CA ASN A 397 2.22 -8.80 -10.56
C ASN A 397 2.18 -7.36 -10.06
N ALA A 398 3.03 -6.52 -10.62
CA ALA A 398 3.17 -5.13 -10.19
C ALA A 398 2.06 -4.20 -10.66
N SER A 399 1.31 -4.53 -11.73
CA SER A 399 0.58 -3.53 -12.48
C SER A 399 -0.75 -3.12 -11.85
N ASP A 400 -1.61 -4.07 -11.51
CA ASP A 400 -2.98 -3.79 -11.09
C ASP A 400 -3.44 -4.60 -9.88
N TYR A 401 -4.74 -4.59 -9.60
CA TYR A 401 -5.39 -5.34 -8.54
C TYR A 401 -6.29 -6.46 -9.08
N SER A 402 -5.97 -7.03 -10.22
CA SER A 402 -6.74 -8.14 -10.78
C SER A 402 -6.81 -9.30 -9.81
N CYS A 403 -7.93 -10.02 -9.82
CA CYS A 403 -8.09 -11.21 -8.99
C CYS A 403 -7.30 -12.38 -9.56
N ASN A 404 -6.63 -13.12 -8.71
CA ASN A 404 -6.14 -14.44 -9.03
C ASN A 404 -7.29 -15.45 -8.97
N TYR A 405 -7.91 -15.70 -10.08
CA TYR A 405 -9.09 -16.59 -10.15
C TYR A 405 -8.80 -18.05 -9.78
N LYS A 406 -7.54 -18.44 -9.76
CA LYS A 406 -7.11 -19.79 -9.35
C LYS A 406 -6.83 -19.91 -7.85
N PHE A 407 -6.72 -18.78 -7.15
CA PHE A 407 -6.33 -18.71 -5.75
C PHE A 407 -7.04 -19.72 -4.84
N PRO A 408 -8.38 -19.90 -4.85
CA PRO A 408 -9.04 -20.82 -3.93
C PRO A 408 -8.64 -22.28 -4.14
N TYR A 409 -8.28 -22.65 -5.36
CA TYR A 409 -7.92 -24.01 -5.74
C TYR A 409 -6.45 -24.30 -5.43
N GLU A 410 -5.57 -23.33 -5.68
CA GLU A 410 -4.14 -23.47 -5.40
C GLU A 410 -3.86 -23.58 -3.91
N GLU A 411 -4.52 -22.80 -3.07
CA GLU A 411 -4.35 -22.88 -1.62
C GLU A 411 -4.81 -24.24 -1.05
N HIS A 412 -5.85 -24.81 -1.59
CA HIS A 412 -6.35 -26.11 -1.17
C HIS A 412 -5.34 -27.24 -1.49
N LEU A 413 -4.64 -27.12 -2.61
CA LEU A 413 -3.60 -28.08 -3.00
C LEU A 413 -2.30 -27.91 -2.20
N LEU A 414 -1.96 -26.67 -1.79
CA LEU A 414 -0.79 -26.37 -0.97
C LEU A 414 -0.92 -26.83 0.49
N THR A 415 -2.14 -27.14 0.97
CA THR A 415 -2.40 -27.59 2.36
C THR A 415 -2.39 -29.09 2.51
N GLU A 416 -2.37 -29.88 1.43
CA GLU A 416 -2.22 -31.32 1.50
C GLU A 416 -0.79 -31.68 1.95
N LYS A 417 -0.69 -32.52 2.99
CA LYS A 417 0.61 -33.04 3.41
C LYS A 417 1.18 -33.88 2.28
N PRO A 418 2.43 -33.59 1.84
CA PRO A 418 3.07 -34.44 0.86
C PRO A 418 3.14 -35.87 1.37
N ASP A 419 2.77 -36.83 0.54
CA ASP A 419 2.90 -38.25 0.86
C ASP A 419 4.38 -38.63 0.91
N SER A 420 4.76 -39.41 1.90
CA SER A 420 6.10 -40.01 1.94
C SER A 420 6.19 -41.22 0.99
N PHE A 421 7.32 -41.38 0.33
CA PHE A 421 7.61 -42.60 -0.46
C PHE A 421 8.95 -43.20 -0.07
N SER A 422 9.08 -44.53 -0.25
CA SER A 422 10.34 -45.28 -0.08
C SER A 422 11.15 -45.25 -1.37
N GLY A 423 12.45 -45.56 -1.29
CA GLY A 423 13.32 -45.66 -2.46
C GLY A 423 12.83 -46.61 -3.55
N ASP A 424 12.00 -47.61 -3.19
CA ASP A 424 11.42 -48.56 -4.15
C ASP A 424 10.30 -47.99 -5.01
N PHE A 425 9.74 -46.83 -4.66
CA PHE A 425 8.66 -46.16 -5.40
C PHE A 425 9.05 -45.86 -6.87
N LEU A 426 10.33 -45.62 -7.11
CA LEU A 426 10.84 -45.32 -8.44
C LEU A 426 11.38 -46.53 -9.20
N GLN A 427 11.27 -47.76 -8.61
CA GLN A 427 11.68 -48.96 -9.31
C GLN A 427 10.82 -49.22 -10.55
N GLY A 428 11.49 -49.32 -11.70
CA GLY A 428 10.81 -49.51 -13.00
C GLY A 428 10.36 -48.21 -13.68
N ALA A 429 10.58 -47.03 -13.08
CA ALA A 429 10.36 -45.78 -13.75
C ALA A 429 11.31 -45.65 -14.97
N LYS A 430 10.75 -45.27 -16.09
CA LYS A 430 11.54 -45.02 -17.31
C LYS A 430 11.88 -43.53 -17.36
N GLU A 431 13.16 -43.25 -17.58
CA GLU A 431 13.61 -41.91 -17.89
C GLU A 431 13.09 -41.52 -19.26
N GLN A 432 12.31 -40.46 -19.35
CA GLN A 432 11.83 -39.86 -20.59
C GLN A 432 12.39 -38.46 -20.73
N LEU A 433 12.35 -37.90 -21.95
CA LEU A 433 12.83 -36.57 -22.26
C LEU A 433 11.86 -35.50 -21.75
N LEU A 434 11.61 -35.48 -20.43
CA LEU A 434 10.83 -34.44 -19.79
C LEU A 434 11.62 -33.13 -19.84
N GLN A 435 11.01 -32.09 -20.38
CA GLN A 435 11.50 -30.73 -20.28
C GLN A 435 10.93 -30.13 -18.98
N LEU A 436 11.81 -29.65 -18.13
CA LEU A 436 11.47 -29.08 -16.81
C LEU A 436 12.23 -27.80 -16.59
N THR A 437 11.54 -26.77 -16.21
CA THR A 437 12.13 -25.52 -15.69
C THR A 437 11.52 -25.22 -14.33
N VAL A 438 12.37 -24.94 -13.36
CA VAL A 438 11.95 -24.44 -12.05
C VAL A 438 12.16 -22.94 -12.05
N ASP A 439 11.08 -22.18 -12.10
CA ASP A 439 11.12 -20.72 -12.09
C ASP A 439 11.41 -20.21 -10.67
N ARG A 440 10.91 -20.96 -9.66
CA ARG A 440 11.05 -20.57 -8.25
C ARG A 440 11.10 -21.81 -7.35
N ALA A 441 12.03 -21.80 -6.39
CA ALA A 441 12.07 -22.76 -5.28
C ALA A 441 12.55 -22.03 -4.02
N GLU A 442 11.62 -21.62 -3.18
CA GLU A 442 11.91 -20.77 -2.03
C GLU A 442 11.20 -21.25 -0.78
N LYS A 443 11.88 -21.04 0.35
CA LYS A 443 11.27 -21.21 1.66
C LYS A 443 10.50 -19.91 2.00
N GLN A 444 9.19 -20.02 2.14
CA GLN A 444 8.38 -18.91 2.63
C GLN A 444 8.25 -18.98 4.15
N HIS A 445 8.63 -17.91 4.81
CA HIS A 445 8.35 -17.70 6.21
C HIS A 445 6.92 -17.18 6.37
N LYS A 446 6.11 -17.87 7.16
CA LYS A 446 4.75 -17.40 7.44
C LYS A 446 4.74 -16.28 8.46
N ILE A 447 3.70 -15.44 8.37
CA ILE A 447 3.49 -14.25 9.22
C ILE A 447 3.31 -14.62 10.69
N HIS A 448 2.75 -15.79 10.97
CA HIS A 448 2.50 -16.26 12.31
C HIS A 448 3.56 -17.27 12.72
N ARG A 449 4.32 -16.99 13.78
CA ARG A 449 5.40 -17.84 14.32
C ARG A 449 4.99 -19.29 14.63
N GLU A 450 3.69 -19.59 14.70
CA GLU A 450 3.16 -20.92 15.03
C GLU A 450 2.86 -21.78 13.79
N GLU A 451 3.01 -21.24 12.58
CA GLU A 451 2.77 -22.00 11.35
C GLU A 451 4.07 -22.60 10.80
N PRO A 452 4.02 -23.83 10.24
CA PRO A 452 5.21 -24.45 9.66
C PRO A 452 5.70 -23.65 8.44
N ASP A 453 7.01 -23.65 8.25
CA ASP A 453 7.63 -23.14 7.03
C ASP A 453 7.09 -23.87 5.80
N ILE A 454 6.85 -23.14 4.72
CA ILE A 454 6.40 -23.70 3.46
C ILE A 454 7.56 -23.62 2.45
N LEU A 455 7.79 -24.73 1.75
CA LEU A 455 8.62 -24.74 0.55
C LEU A 455 7.70 -24.46 -0.65
N TRP A 456 7.88 -23.30 -1.27
CA TRP A 456 7.18 -22.94 -2.49
C TRP A 456 8.03 -23.36 -3.69
N ILE A 457 7.45 -24.20 -4.58
CA ILE A 457 8.08 -24.60 -5.83
C ILE A 457 7.13 -24.24 -6.98
N MET A 458 7.62 -23.47 -7.93
CA MET A 458 6.89 -23.09 -9.13
C MET A 458 7.79 -23.35 -10.35
N GLY A 459 7.19 -23.81 -11.42
CA GLY A 459 7.89 -24.10 -12.66
C GLY A 459 6.93 -24.55 -13.74
N TRP A 460 7.46 -25.10 -14.79
CA TRP A 460 6.68 -25.73 -15.85
C TRP A 460 7.40 -26.95 -16.40
N SER A 461 6.60 -27.89 -16.88
CA SER A 461 7.13 -29.13 -17.46
C SER A 461 6.26 -29.62 -18.61
N TYR A 462 6.87 -30.28 -19.59
CA TYR A 462 6.17 -30.92 -20.67
C TYR A 462 6.99 -32.05 -21.30
N LEU A 463 6.31 -32.99 -21.94
CA LEU A 463 6.91 -33.98 -22.78
C LEU A 463 6.77 -33.50 -24.25
N PRO A 464 7.90 -33.33 -24.99
CA PRO A 464 7.85 -32.83 -26.36
C PRO A 464 7.06 -33.77 -27.30
N GLY A 465 6.21 -33.18 -28.12
CA GLY A 465 5.50 -33.88 -29.22
C GLY A 465 4.34 -34.75 -28.76
N VAL A 466 3.84 -34.57 -27.51
CA VAL A 466 2.66 -35.30 -27.01
C VAL A 466 1.63 -34.34 -26.40
N ASP A 467 0.37 -34.80 -26.31
CA ASP A 467 -0.63 -34.04 -25.58
C ASP A 467 -0.43 -34.17 -24.08
N ASN A 468 0.10 -33.11 -23.44
CA ASN A 468 0.44 -33.08 -22.03
C ASN A 468 -0.78 -33.06 -21.09
N ALA A 469 -2.00 -32.82 -21.63
CA ALA A 469 -3.23 -32.93 -20.83
C ALA A 469 -3.56 -34.36 -20.39
N THR A 470 -2.95 -35.35 -21.01
CA THR A 470 -3.20 -36.78 -20.73
C THR A 470 -2.35 -37.33 -19.57
N TYR A 471 -1.44 -36.54 -19.04
CA TYR A 471 -0.51 -36.98 -17.98
C TYR A 471 -0.83 -36.36 -16.64
N GLU A 472 -0.78 -37.17 -15.59
CA GLU A 472 -0.77 -36.68 -14.21
C GLU A 472 0.64 -36.25 -13.82
N ARG A 473 0.78 -35.05 -13.25
CA ARG A 473 2.04 -34.52 -12.79
C ARG A 473 2.19 -34.72 -11.29
N GLN A 474 3.40 -35.05 -10.87
CA GLN A 474 3.76 -35.15 -9.46
C GLN A 474 5.14 -34.55 -9.24
N ILE A 475 5.30 -33.78 -8.16
CA ILE A 475 6.60 -33.30 -7.71
C ILE A 475 7.17 -34.31 -6.74
N LEU A 476 8.38 -34.77 -7.01
CA LEU A 476 9.11 -35.71 -6.15
C LEU A 476 10.30 -35.03 -5.51
N LEU A 477 10.29 -34.92 -4.19
CA LEU A 477 11.41 -34.42 -3.39
C LEU A 477 12.17 -35.60 -2.82
N LYS A 478 13.29 -35.98 -3.43
CA LYS A 478 14.09 -37.13 -3.06
C LYS A 478 15.23 -36.75 -2.12
N ARG A 479 15.38 -37.51 -1.04
CA ARG A 479 16.53 -37.44 -0.13
C ARG A 479 17.72 -38.25 -0.65
N ALA A 480 18.89 -38.02 -0.08
CA ALA A 480 20.09 -38.77 -0.41
C ALA A 480 19.98 -40.29 -0.09
N ASP A 481 19.15 -40.68 0.85
CA ASP A 481 18.87 -42.09 1.21
C ASP A 481 17.87 -42.77 0.25
N GLY A 482 17.37 -42.09 -0.76
CA GLY A 482 16.41 -42.59 -1.74
C GLY A 482 14.94 -42.42 -1.35
N ASN A 483 14.64 -42.19 -0.08
CA ASN A 483 13.30 -41.87 0.39
C ASN A 483 12.94 -40.41 0.08
N GLY A 484 11.67 -40.06 0.16
CA GLY A 484 11.28 -38.66 -0.11
C GLY A 484 9.80 -38.40 0.11
N TYR A 485 9.36 -37.30 -0.50
CA TYR A 485 7.99 -36.85 -0.48
C TYR A 485 7.50 -36.63 -1.90
N ARG A 486 6.23 -36.92 -2.15
CA ARG A 486 5.52 -36.61 -3.39
C ARG A 486 4.38 -35.66 -3.10
N ALA A 487 4.14 -34.74 -3.98
CA ALA A 487 3.01 -33.84 -3.97
C ALA A 487 2.42 -33.72 -5.37
N VAL A 488 1.11 -33.57 -5.44
CA VAL A 488 0.42 -33.23 -6.69
C VAL A 488 0.50 -31.71 -6.83
N PRO A 489 1.12 -31.16 -7.90
CA PRO A 489 1.16 -29.74 -8.12
C PRO A 489 -0.22 -29.20 -8.48
N ALA A 490 -0.49 -27.94 -8.18
CA ALA A 490 -1.57 -27.21 -8.81
C ALA A 490 -1.29 -27.11 -10.31
N ASP A 491 -2.20 -27.58 -11.13
CA ASP A 491 -2.02 -27.54 -12.58
C ASP A 491 -2.36 -26.15 -13.11
N TRP A 492 -1.36 -25.45 -13.61
CA TRP A 492 -1.50 -24.11 -14.13
C TRP A 492 -1.11 -24.08 -15.62
N HIS A 493 -2.08 -23.84 -16.48
CA HIS A 493 -1.84 -23.74 -17.90
C HIS A 493 -1.00 -22.49 -18.24
N ARG A 494 0.25 -22.69 -18.61
CA ARG A 494 1.25 -21.65 -18.90
C ARG A 494 1.16 -21.20 -20.37
N LYS A 495 0.16 -20.39 -20.69
CA LYS A 495 -0.03 -19.81 -22.04
C LYS A 495 1.16 -18.96 -22.51
N ASP A 496 1.88 -18.35 -21.56
CA ASP A 496 3.09 -17.59 -21.81
C ASP A 496 4.22 -18.48 -22.33
N VAL A 497 4.35 -19.69 -21.79
CA VAL A 497 5.35 -20.67 -22.24
C VAL A 497 4.92 -21.30 -23.57
N GLU A 498 3.65 -21.62 -23.75
CA GLU A 498 3.12 -22.14 -25.03
C GLU A 498 3.36 -21.16 -26.18
N ALA A 499 3.30 -19.85 -25.93
CA ALA A 499 3.53 -18.84 -26.96
C ALA A 499 4.97 -18.87 -27.55
N ILE A 500 5.94 -19.34 -26.75
CA ILE A 500 7.34 -19.44 -27.20
C ILE A 500 7.76 -20.84 -27.63
N LEU A 501 6.88 -21.83 -27.47
CA LEU A 501 7.12 -23.22 -27.84
C LEU A 501 6.06 -23.68 -28.86
N PRO A 502 6.15 -23.26 -30.13
CA PRO A 502 5.13 -23.56 -31.13
C PRO A 502 4.94 -25.07 -31.35
N GLY A 503 3.70 -25.54 -31.25
CA GLY A 503 3.34 -26.93 -31.42
C GLY A 503 3.24 -27.77 -30.15
N GLU A 504 3.65 -27.23 -29.04
CA GLU A 504 3.47 -27.87 -27.72
C GLU A 504 2.18 -27.33 -27.05
N THR A 505 1.45 -28.19 -26.35
CA THR A 505 0.17 -27.84 -25.72
C THR A 505 0.08 -28.34 -24.30
N HIS A 506 -0.74 -27.67 -23.50
CA HIS A 506 -1.00 -28.01 -22.09
C HIS A 506 0.29 -28.07 -21.24
N ILE A 507 1.16 -27.08 -21.40
CA ILE A 507 2.34 -26.89 -20.58
C ILE A 507 1.92 -26.34 -19.21
N GLY A 508 2.36 -26.96 -18.14
CA GLY A 508 2.04 -26.55 -16.77
C GLY A 508 3.01 -27.09 -15.76
#